data_f1e60af9c2d84de696f5de15f0c52c39
#
_entry.id   f1e60af9c2d84de696f5de15f0c52c39
#
_cell.length_a   1.000
_cell.length_b   1.000
_cell.length_c   1.000
_cell.angle_alpha   90.00
_cell.angle_beta   90.00
_cell.angle_gamma   90.00
#
_symmetry.space_group_name_H-M   'P 1'
#
loop_
_entity.id
_entity.type
_entity.pdbx_description
1 polymer ?
#
loop_
_entity_poly.entity_id
_entity_poly.type
_entity_poly.pdbx_seq_one_letter_code
_entity_poly.pdbx_strand_id
1 'polypeptide(L)'
;MKQPGQQTVNKGETYQIEITDMTHDGEGVGRVDDFAVFVPEALPGDVVLARVISVKKTYARALIEKILTKSNQRITPVCQKAEWCGGCQLAHMDYKHQLAWKQRYVEEALNRLGKIETKVLPIIGMENPEGYRNKSQFPVGFADSKLVMGFFQKRSHQIVDTDHCRIQHPLINKAFQSVKQVLRDLRVEPYNEINHSGVIRHVVIRVSFCNHALMIVFVTRTDDFPHRDELITCLTKELPEPASVYQNINSKV
;
A
#
# COMPACT_ATOMS: atom_id res chain seq x y z
N MET A 1 12.66 -39.41 -17.53
CA MET A 1 11.58 -39.36 -16.52
C MET A 1 12.20 -38.92 -15.20
N LYS A 2 11.86 -37.69 -14.72
CA LYS A 2 12.35 -37.22 -13.41
C LYS A 2 11.63 -38.02 -12.30
N GLN A 3 12.38 -38.42 -11.27
CA GLN A 3 11.81 -39.16 -10.13
C GLN A 3 10.80 -38.27 -9.39
N PRO A 4 9.64 -38.75 -8.94
CA PRO A 4 8.69 -37.99 -8.14
C PRO A 4 9.33 -37.67 -6.78
N GLY A 5 9.64 -36.37 -6.53
CA GLY A 5 10.20 -35.89 -5.26
C GLY A 5 11.42 -34.98 -5.39
N GLN A 6 11.98 -34.81 -6.56
CA GLN A 6 13.11 -33.89 -6.72
C GLN A 6 12.59 -32.43 -6.74
N GLN A 7 12.94 -31.66 -5.72
CA GLN A 7 12.65 -30.25 -5.60
C GLN A 7 13.29 -29.49 -6.77
N THR A 8 12.47 -29.02 -7.72
CA THR A 8 12.94 -28.38 -8.97
C THR A 8 13.38 -26.95 -8.77
N VAL A 9 13.03 -26.36 -7.62
CA VAL A 9 13.30 -24.94 -7.32
C VAL A 9 14.04 -24.84 -6.00
N ASN A 10 15.21 -24.18 -6.00
CA ASN A 10 16.05 -24.01 -4.81
C ASN A 10 16.06 -22.55 -4.33
N LYS A 11 16.09 -22.37 -2.99
CA LYS A 11 16.23 -21.05 -2.39
C LYS A 11 17.58 -20.44 -2.74
N GLY A 12 17.57 -19.17 -3.15
CA GLY A 12 18.78 -18.40 -3.52
C GLY A 12 19.10 -18.46 -5.01
N GLU A 13 18.57 -19.42 -5.75
CA GLU A 13 18.76 -19.52 -7.20
C GLU A 13 17.83 -18.59 -7.97
N THR A 14 18.25 -18.21 -9.17
CA THR A 14 17.51 -17.33 -10.09
C THR A 14 16.99 -18.13 -11.27
N TYR A 15 15.71 -17.97 -11.57
CA TYR A 15 15.03 -18.65 -12.67
C TYR A 15 14.41 -17.65 -13.63
N GLN A 16 14.37 -18.00 -14.91
CA GLN A 16 13.52 -17.32 -15.87
C GLN A 16 12.10 -17.86 -15.74
N ILE A 17 11.16 -16.96 -15.50
CA ILE A 17 9.76 -17.31 -15.23
C ILE A 17 8.85 -16.48 -16.13
N GLU A 18 8.01 -17.16 -16.89
CA GLU A 18 6.89 -16.55 -17.58
C GLU A 18 5.71 -16.44 -16.60
N ILE A 19 5.16 -15.24 -16.49
CA ILE A 19 4.01 -14.95 -15.62
C ILE A 19 2.73 -15.12 -16.39
N THR A 20 1.95 -16.11 -16.00
CA THR A 20 0.72 -16.51 -16.72
C THR A 20 -0.55 -16.08 -16.01
N ASP A 21 -0.48 -15.79 -14.70
CA ASP A 21 -1.64 -15.42 -13.90
C ASP A 21 -1.24 -14.48 -12.75
N MET A 22 -2.22 -14.08 -11.95
CA MET A 22 -2.01 -13.21 -10.79
C MET A 22 -2.95 -13.61 -9.64
N THR A 23 -2.42 -13.61 -8.40
CA THR A 23 -3.19 -13.88 -7.20
C THR A 23 -4.12 -12.71 -6.84
N HIS A 24 -5.09 -12.96 -5.94
CA HIS A 24 -5.98 -11.93 -5.41
C HIS A 24 -5.24 -10.76 -4.74
N ASP A 25 -4.03 -11.01 -4.21
CA ASP A 25 -3.17 -9.98 -3.60
C ASP A 25 -2.33 -9.20 -4.64
N GLY A 26 -2.45 -9.56 -5.94
CA GLY A 26 -1.71 -8.89 -7.01
C GLY A 26 -0.27 -9.41 -7.19
N GLU A 27 0.07 -10.59 -6.67
CA GLU A 27 1.35 -11.25 -6.97
C GLU A 27 1.24 -12.04 -8.28
N GLY A 28 2.20 -11.89 -9.19
CA GLY A 28 2.26 -12.68 -10.41
C GLY A 28 2.49 -14.16 -10.11
N VAL A 29 1.90 -15.03 -10.93
CA VAL A 29 2.02 -16.47 -10.84
C VAL A 29 2.67 -17.01 -12.10
N GLY A 30 3.79 -17.70 -11.95
CA GLY A 30 4.43 -18.47 -13.00
C GLY A 30 4.81 -19.87 -12.52
N ARG A 31 5.50 -20.63 -13.37
CA ARG A 31 5.95 -21.98 -13.06
C ARG A 31 7.39 -22.21 -13.50
N VAL A 32 8.08 -23.05 -12.74
CA VAL A 32 9.36 -23.64 -13.09
C VAL A 32 9.19 -25.15 -13.00
N ASP A 33 9.28 -25.88 -14.14
CA ASP A 33 9.02 -27.32 -14.20
C ASP A 33 7.73 -27.74 -13.47
N ASP A 34 6.59 -27.08 -13.78
CA ASP A 34 5.27 -27.25 -13.14
C ASP A 34 5.16 -26.83 -11.67
N PHE A 35 6.26 -26.43 -11.03
CA PHE A 35 6.25 -25.93 -9.66
C PHE A 35 5.84 -24.47 -9.62
N ALA A 36 4.79 -24.14 -8.88
CA ALA A 36 4.26 -22.77 -8.81
C ALA A 36 5.22 -21.81 -8.11
N VAL A 37 5.43 -20.63 -8.72
CA VAL A 37 6.25 -19.57 -8.15
C VAL A 37 5.45 -18.26 -8.13
N PHE A 38 5.33 -17.67 -6.94
CA PHE A 38 4.71 -16.36 -6.75
C PHE A 38 5.77 -15.27 -6.79
N VAL A 39 5.52 -14.27 -7.64
CA VAL A 39 6.47 -13.19 -7.89
C VAL A 39 5.76 -11.84 -7.70
N PRO A 40 5.96 -11.16 -6.56
CA PRO A 40 5.41 -9.83 -6.33
C PRO A 40 5.82 -8.87 -7.45
N GLU A 41 4.90 -7.95 -7.80
CA GLU A 41 5.11 -6.91 -8.82
C GLU A 41 5.25 -7.43 -10.27
N ALA A 42 5.16 -8.73 -10.50
CA ALA A 42 5.09 -9.29 -11.83
C ALA A 42 3.64 -9.32 -12.33
N LEU A 43 3.44 -9.07 -13.62
CA LEU A 43 2.12 -9.06 -14.28
C LEU A 43 2.03 -10.19 -15.30
N PRO A 44 0.83 -10.73 -15.56
CA PRO A 44 0.62 -11.69 -16.63
C PRO A 44 1.15 -11.15 -17.96
N GLY A 45 1.97 -11.98 -18.65
CA GLY A 45 2.68 -11.60 -19.87
C GLY A 45 4.10 -11.04 -19.64
N ASP A 46 4.53 -10.82 -18.38
CA ASP A 46 5.93 -10.56 -18.11
C ASP A 46 6.75 -11.87 -18.25
N VAL A 47 7.97 -11.76 -18.77
CA VAL A 47 9.02 -12.76 -18.60
C VAL A 47 10.11 -12.16 -17.69
N VAL A 48 10.36 -12.79 -16.56
CA VAL A 48 11.25 -12.23 -15.53
C VAL A 48 12.39 -13.19 -15.17
N LEU A 49 13.54 -12.62 -14.80
CA LEU A 49 14.52 -13.32 -13.97
C LEU A 49 14.16 -13.02 -12.53
N ALA A 50 13.87 -14.06 -11.76
CA ALA A 50 13.44 -13.91 -10.37
C ALA A 50 14.22 -14.84 -9.45
N ARG A 51 14.76 -14.26 -8.37
CA ARG A 51 15.52 -14.98 -7.35
C ARG A 51 14.60 -15.53 -6.28
N VAL A 52 14.67 -16.83 -6.06
CA VAL A 52 13.84 -17.53 -5.06
C VAL A 52 14.28 -17.18 -3.65
N ILE A 53 13.33 -16.65 -2.86
CA ILE A 53 13.57 -16.25 -1.47
C ILE A 53 13.01 -17.24 -0.45
N SER A 54 12.03 -18.05 -0.85
CA SER A 54 11.39 -19.04 0.02
C SER A 54 10.82 -20.18 -0.81
N VAL A 55 10.99 -21.41 -0.33
CA VAL A 55 10.39 -22.62 -0.92
C VAL A 55 9.53 -23.31 0.12
N LYS A 56 8.32 -23.67 -0.26
CA LYS A 56 7.35 -24.44 0.50
C LYS A 56 7.08 -25.78 -0.19
N LYS A 57 6.29 -26.66 0.40
CA LYS A 57 5.99 -27.98 -0.15
C LYS A 57 5.36 -27.93 -1.56
N THR A 58 4.54 -26.94 -1.84
CA THR A 58 3.73 -26.83 -3.08
C THR A 58 3.98 -25.58 -3.92
N TYR A 59 4.78 -24.63 -3.42
CA TYR A 59 5.09 -23.40 -4.12
C TYR A 59 6.38 -22.75 -3.63
N ALA A 60 6.91 -21.83 -4.43
CA ALA A 60 7.99 -20.93 -4.03
C ALA A 60 7.55 -19.46 -4.12
N ARG A 61 8.32 -18.58 -3.48
CA ARG A 61 8.25 -17.13 -3.67
C ARG A 61 9.59 -16.62 -4.17
N ALA A 62 9.55 -15.74 -5.15
CA ALA A 62 10.74 -15.14 -5.74
C ALA A 62 10.57 -13.62 -5.86
N LEU A 63 11.70 -12.90 -5.96
CA LEU A 63 11.72 -11.46 -6.21
C LEU A 63 12.31 -11.20 -7.59
N ILE A 64 11.74 -10.26 -8.32
CA ILE A 64 12.23 -9.84 -9.64
C ILE A 64 13.64 -9.26 -9.48
N GLU A 65 14.60 -9.82 -10.22
CA GLU A 65 15.91 -9.20 -10.43
C GLU A 65 15.95 -8.42 -11.74
N LYS A 66 15.25 -8.94 -12.78
CA LYS A 66 15.17 -8.28 -14.08
C LYS A 66 13.90 -8.68 -14.82
N ILE A 67 13.26 -7.73 -15.47
CA ILE A 67 12.20 -8.01 -16.45
C ILE A 67 12.85 -8.14 -17.82
N LEU A 68 12.74 -9.33 -18.43
CA LEU A 68 13.27 -9.62 -19.74
C LEU A 68 12.31 -9.17 -20.84
N THR A 69 11.04 -9.49 -20.67
CA THR A 69 9.95 -9.05 -21.55
C THR A 69 8.87 -8.40 -20.70
N LYS A 70 8.48 -7.19 -21.05
CA LYS A 70 7.41 -6.48 -20.35
C LYS A 70 6.06 -6.88 -20.90
N SER A 71 5.12 -7.16 -20.00
CA SER A 71 3.70 -7.29 -20.32
C SER A 71 3.16 -6.01 -20.97
N ASN A 72 2.23 -6.15 -21.92
CA ASN A 72 1.49 -5.02 -22.49
C ASN A 72 0.51 -4.37 -21.51
N GLN A 73 0.27 -5.01 -20.37
CA GLN A 73 -0.55 -4.48 -19.26
C GLN A 73 0.23 -3.54 -18.36
N ARG A 74 1.56 -3.49 -18.51
CA ARG A 74 2.45 -2.72 -17.65
C ARG A 74 2.55 -1.27 -18.08
N ILE A 75 2.41 -0.38 -17.11
CA ILE A 75 2.64 1.05 -17.26
C ILE A 75 3.74 1.52 -16.29
N THR A 76 4.34 2.66 -16.58
CA THR A 76 5.18 3.36 -15.61
C THR A 76 4.27 4.01 -14.57
N PRO A 77 4.42 3.70 -13.26
CA PRO A 77 3.62 4.34 -12.23
C PRO A 77 3.79 5.86 -12.25
N VAL A 78 2.68 6.59 -12.23
CA VAL A 78 2.72 8.07 -12.16
C VAL A 78 3.21 8.54 -10.78
N CYS A 79 2.98 7.74 -9.74
CA CYS A 79 3.47 8.02 -8.39
C CYS A 79 4.96 7.67 -8.27
N GLN A 80 5.81 8.66 -8.04
CA GLN A 80 7.26 8.49 -7.89
C GLN A 80 7.65 7.62 -6.67
N LYS A 81 6.75 7.46 -5.70
CA LYS A 81 6.98 6.64 -4.49
C LYS A 81 6.48 5.21 -4.64
N ALA A 82 5.90 4.83 -5.79
CA ALA A 82 5.26 3.52 -5.99
C ALA A 82 6.21 2.33 -5.79
N GLU A 83 7.50 2.52 -6.05
CA GLU A 83 8.53 1.48 -5.90
C GLU A 83 8.72 1.08 -4.42
N TRP A 84 8.70 2.06 -3.52
CA TRP A 84 8.98 1.83 -2.10
C TRP A 84 7.73 1.79 -1.24
N CYS A 85 6.71 2.59 -1.58
CA CYS A 85 5.49 2.72 -0.81
C CYS A 85 4.64 1.45 -0.81
N GLY A 86 4.24 0.97 0.36
CA GLY A 86 3.36 -0.20 0.53
C GLY A 86 1.87 0.08 0.27
N GLY A 87 1.50 1.31 -0.08
CA GLY A 87 0.09 1.71 -0.22
C GLY A 87 -0.63 1.22 -1.48
N CYS A 88 0.13 0.89 -2.56
CA CYS A 88 -0.44 0.49 -3.85
C CYS A 88 0.25 -0.77 -4.38
N GLN A 89 -0.53 -1.84 -4.61
CA GLN A 89 -0.03 -3.11 -5.14
C GLN A 89 0.02 -3.12 -6.68
N LEU A 90 -0.91 -2.43 -7.35
CA LEU A 90 -1.10 -2.48 -8.80
C LEU A 90 -0.81 -1.15 -9.51
N ALA A 91 -0.01 -0.27 -8.92
CA ALA A 91 0.32 1.02 -9.54
C ALA A 91 1.04 0.91 -10.89
N HIS A 92 1.68 -0.23 -11.15
CA HIS A 92 2.40 -0.56 -12.38
C HIS A 92 1.54 -1.28 -13.44
N MET A 93 0.24 -1.48 -13.17
CA MET A 93 -0.71 -2.11 -14.09
C MET A 93 -1.71 -1.08 -14.62
N ASP A 94 -1.94 -1.07 -15.91
CA ASP A 94 -2.96 -0.22 -16.55
C ASP A 94 -4.35 -0.48 -15.97
N TYR A 95 -5.13 0.58 -15.75
CA TYR A 95 -6.41 0.49 -15.04
C TYR A 95 -7.45 -0.40 -15.77
N LYS A 96 -7.47 -0.38 -17.09
CA LYS A 96 -8.35 -1.25 -17.89
C LYS A 96 -8.05 -2.72 -17.62
N HIS A 97 -6.77 -3.07 -17.53
CA HIS A 97 -6.34 -4.43 -17.20
C HIS A 97 -6.61 -4.80 -15.74
N GLN A 98 -6.51 -3.84 -14.81
CA GLN A 98 -6.94 -4.07 -13.41
C GLN A 98 -8.44 -4.42 -13.35
N LEU A 99 -9.29 -3.74 -14.11
CA LEU A 99 -10.72 -4.05 -14.17
C LEU A 99 -10.97 -5.44 -14.74
N ALA A 100 -10.35 -5.77 -15.87
CA ALA A 100 -10.50 -7.10 -16.50
C ALA A 100 -10.06 -8.22 -15.56
N TRP A 101 -8.92 -8.03 -14.85
CA TRP A 101 -8.44 -9.00 -13.88
C TRP A 101 -9.40 -9.16 -12.69
N LYS A 102 -9.93 -8.07 -12.13
CA LYS A 102 -10.88 -8.10 -11.02
C LYS A 102 -12.18 -8.81 -11.41
N GLN A 103 -12.69 -8.58 -12.62
CA GLN A 103 -13.87 -9.28 -13.13
C GLN A 103 -13.59 -10.77 -13.24
N ARG A 104 -12.51 -11.17 -13.90
CA ARG A 104 -12.12 -12.58 -14.05
C ARG A 104 -11.96 -13.27 -12.69
N TYR A 105 -11.37 -12.58 -11.72
CA TYR A 105 -11.21 -13.12 -10.36
C TYR A 105 -12.55 -13.46 -9.71
N VAL A 106 -13.58 -12.62 -9.86
CA VAL A 106 -14.93 -12.88 -9.34
C VAL A 106 -15.56 -14.06 -10.07
N GLU A 107 -15.46 -14.10 -11.41
CA GLU A 107 -15.96 -15.21 -12.24
C GLU A 107 -15.34 -16.55 -11.82
N GLU A 108 -14.02 -16.60 -11.66
CA GLU A 108 -13.31 -17.80 -11.24
C GLU A 108 -13.67 -18.20 -9.79
N ALA A 109 -13.83 -17.24 -8.88
CA ALA A 109 -14.22 -17.53 -7.50
C ALA A 109 -15.62 -18.16 -7.44
N LEU A 110 -16.58 -17.64 -8.19
CA LEU A 110 -17.92 -18.22 -8.28
C LEU A 110 -17.91 -19.60 -8.92
N ASN A 111 -17.29 -19.75 -10.09
CA ASN A 111 -17.32 -20.99 -10.85
C ASN A 111 -16.48 -22.10 -10.20
N ARG A 112 -15.23 -21.81 -9.82
CA ARG A 112 -14.28 -22.85 -9.35
C ARG A 112 -14.43 -23.16 -7.87
N LEU A 113 -14.56 -22.11 -7.01
CA LEU A 113 -14.66 -22.31 -5.56
C LEU A 113 -16.11 -22.47 -5.12
N GLY A 114 -16.99 -21.59 -5.58
CA GLY A 114 -18.41 -21.58 -5.22
C GLY A 114 -19.22 -22.65 -5.92
N LYS A 115 -18.74 -23.23 -7.04
CA LYS A 115 -19.50 -24.13 -7.90
C LYS A 115 -20.83 -23.51 -8.36
N ILE A 116 -20.85 -22.18 -8.54
CA ILE A 116 -22.03 -21.41 -8.95
C ILE A 116 -21.86 -21.01 -10.41
N GLU A 117 -22.70 -21.57 -11.26
CA GLU A 117 -22.77 -21.20 -12.66
C GLU A 117 -23.69 -19.97 -12.79
N THR A 118 -23.09 -18.78 -12.86
CA THR A 118 -23.82 -17.54 -13.08
C THR A 118 -23.03 -16.60 -13.97
N LYS A 119 -23.76 -15.75 -14.69
CA LYS A 119 -23.14 -14.70 -15.51
C LYS A 119 -22.78 -13.53 -14.62
N VAL A 120 -21.49 -13.23 -14.53
CA VAL A 120 -21.03 -11.98 -13.90
C VAL A 120 -21.24 -10.83 -14.89
N LEU A 121 -21.93 -9.77 -14.45
CA LEU A 121 -22.10 -8.57 -15.26
C LEU A 121 -20.76 -7.83 -15.44
N PRO A 122 -20.61 -7.01 -16.49
CA PRO A 122 -19.40 -6.21 -16.67
C PRO A 122 -19.10 -5.35 -15.45
N ILE A 123 -17.83 -5.31 -15.06
CA ILE A 123 -17.37 -4.52 -13.94
C ILE A 123 -17.61 -3.03 -14.18
N ILE A 124 -18.12 -2.34 -13.17
CA ILE A 124 -18.27 -0.88 -13.20
C ILE A 124 -16.96 -0.27 -12.69
N GLY A 125 -16.21 0.36 -13.57
CA GLY A 125 -14.98 1.08 -13.25
C GLY A 125 -15.25 2.53 -12.84
N MET A 126 -14.25 3.17 -12.26
CA MET A 126 -14.24 4.62 -12.03
C MET A 126 -13.80 5.34 -13.32
N GLU A 127 -14.43 6.46 -13.63
CA GLU A 127 -13.98 7.35 -14.72
C GLU A 127 -12.60 7.94 -14.42
N ASN A 128 -12.40 8.38 -13.18
CA ASN A 128 -11.09 8.81 -12.68
C ASN A 128 -10.70 7.96 -11.45
N PRO A 129 -9.75 7.02 -11.59
CA PRO A 129 -9.32 6.14 -10.49
C PRO A 129 -8.33 6.81 -9.51
N GLU A 130 -8.37 8.14 -9.41
CA GLU A 130 -7.57 8.92 -8.47
C GLU A 130 -8.46 9.61 -7.44
N GLY A 131 -7.88 10.01 -6.31
CA GLY A 131 -8.59 10.77 -5.28
C GLY A 131 -9.73 10.02 -4.59
N TYR A 132 -9.89 8.72 -4.80
CA TYR A 132 -11.03 7.94 -4.32
C TYR A 132 -10.98 7.59 -2.83
N ARG A 133 -9.78 7.62 -2.23
CA ARG A 133 -9.61 7.23 -0.83
C ARG A 133 -9.97 8.38 0.09
N ASN A 134 -10.98 8.19 0.91
CA ASN A 134 -11.53 9.20 1.82
C ASN A 134 -11.11 9.01 3.30
N LYS A 135 -10.22 8.05 3.57
CA LYS A 135 -9.64 7.81 4.90
C LYS A 135 -8.20 7.39 4.76
N SER A 136 -7.32 8.05 5.48
CA SER A 136 -5.91 7.65 5.59
C SER A 136 -5.44 7.61 7.03
N GLN A 137 -4.51 6.71 7.29
CA GLN A 137 -3.75 6.65 8.53
C GLN A 137 -2.28 6.77 8.17
N PHE A 138 -1.66 7.81 8.70
CA PHE A 138 -0.28 8.15 8.42
C PHE A 138 0.57 7.86 9.65
N PRO A 139 1.50 6.90 9.62
CA PRO A 139 2.53 6.79 10.64
C PRO A 139 3.37 8.07 10.69
N VAL A 140 3.72 8.46 11.91
CA VAL A 140 4.63 9.58 12.18
C VAL A 140 5.89 9.01 12.80
N GLY A 141 7.03 9.40 12.31
CA GLY A 141 8.32 8.89 12.76
C GLY A 141 9.43 9.92 12.64
N PHE A 142 10.65 9.47 12.85
CA PHE A 142 11.83 10.30 12.79
C PHE A 142 12.87 9.66 11.86
N ALA A 143 13.32 10.39 10.86
CA ALA A 143 14.38 9.96 9.96
C ALA A 143 15.25 11.17 9.60
N ASP A 144 16.57 10.96 9.50
CA ASP A 144 17.56 12.00 9.18
C ASP A 144 17.40 13.29 10.00
N SER A 145 17.17 13.11 11.31
CA SER A 145 16.94 14.20 12.28
C SER A 145 15.73 15.09 11.98
N LYS A 146 14.72 14.55 11.25
CA LYS A 146 13.48 15.27 10.92
C LYS A 146 12.26 14.40 11.19
N LEU A 147 11.15 15.04 11.56
CA LEU A 147 9.85 14.39 11.59
C LEU A 147 9.45 14.01 10.15
N VAL A 148 9.15 12.74 9.96
CA VAL A 148 8.62 12.18 8.70
C VAL A 148 7.20 11.68 8.92
N MET A 149 6.35 11.85 7.92
CA MET A 149 4.98 11.36 7.93
C MET A 149 4.61 10.88 6.52
N GLY A 150 4.00 9.70 6.41
CA GLY A 150 3.70 9.12 5.10
C GLY A 150 3.08 7.74 5.20
N PHE A 151 3.64 6.77 4.49
CA PHE A 151 3.17 5.39 4.49
C PHE A 151 4.34 4.45 4.77
N PHE A 152 4.05 3.27 5.30
CA PHE A 152 5.11 2.26 5.47
C PHE A 152 5.61 1.76 4.13
N GLN A 153 6.91 1.55 4.05
CA GLN A 153 7.54 0.82 2.97
C GLN A 153 7.01 -0.63 2.94
N LYS A 154 6.99 -1.21 1.76
CA LYS A 154 6.57 -2.62 1.59
C LYS A 154 7.34 -3.53 2.55
N ARG A 155 6.60 -4.30 3.35
CA ARG A 155 7.15 -5.29 4.32
C ARG A 155 8.13 -4.70 5.35
N SER A 156 7.96 -3.44 5.72
CA SER A 156 8.81 -2.73 6.65
C SER A 156 8.00 -1.74 7.47
N HIS A 157 8.54 -1.32 8.62
CA HIS A 157 8.03 -0.19 9.41
C HIS A 157 8.76 1.13 9.08
N GLN A 158 9.63 1.14 8.06
CA GLN A 158 10.21 2.38 7.58
C GLN A 158 9.16 3.24 6.91
N ILE A 159 9.15 4.54 7.23
CA ILE A 159 8.19 5.48 6.68
C ILE A 159 8.74 6.06 5.38
N VAL A 160 8.01 5.87 4.30
CA VAL A 160 8.23 6.59 3.04
C VAL A 160 7.64 7.97 3.21
N ASP A 161 8.49 8.96 3.48
CA ASP A 161 8.06 10.35 3.61
C ASP A 161 7.46 10.85 2.31
N THR A 162 6.28 11.46 2.39
CA THR A 162 5.57 11.95 1.21
C THR A 162 4.90 13.28 1.52
N ASP A 163 4.61 14.07 0.51
CA ASP A 163 3.86 15.31 0.63
C ASP A 163 2.52 15.23 -0.11
N HIS A 164 2.36 14.24 -0.98
CA HIS A 164 1.16 14.04 -1.78
C HIS A 164 0.94 12.56 -2.11
N CYS A 165 -0.33 12.13 -2.09
CA CYS A 165 -0.73 10.79 -2.51
C CYS A 165 -1.90 10.88 -3.51
N ARG A 166 -1.71 10.39 -4.72
CA ARG A 166 -2.68 10.50 -5.83
C ARG A 166 -4.01 9.80 -5.56
N ILE A 167 -4.02 8.72 -4.79
CA ILE A 167 -5.26 7.99 -4.48
C ILE A 167 -6.06 8.62 -3.33
N GLN A 168 -5.46 9.56 -2.58
CA GLN A 168 -6.13 10.26 -1.49
C GLN A 168 -6.97 11.42 -2.03
N HIS A 169 -8.13 11.65 -1.40
CA HIS A 169 -8.95 12.84 -1.66
C HIS A 169 -8.11 14.12 -1.54
N PRO A 170 -8.29 15.15 -2.40
CA PRO A 170 -7.49 16.38 -2.36
C PRO A 170 -7.45 17.06 -0.99
N LEU A 171 -8.57 17.09 -0.25
CA LEU A 171 -8.63 17.64 1.11
C LEU A 171 -7.81 16.82 2.11
N ILE A 172 -7.67 15.49 1.93
CA ILE A 172 -6.77 14.70 2.76
C ILE A 172 -5.32 15.12 2.50
N ASN A 173 -4.91 15.30 1.24
CA ASN A 173 -3.56 15.75 0.92
C ASN A 173 -3.28 17.14 1.52
N LYS A 174 -4.24 18.08 1.42
CA LYS A 174 -4.11 19.41 2.03
C LYS A 174 -3.96 19.30 3.56
N ALA A 175 -4.88 18.61 4.22
CA ALA A 175 -4.82 18.43 5.67
C ALA A 175 -3.56 17.70 6.14
N PHE A 176 -3.11 16.70 5.38
CA PHE A 176 -1.87 15.99 5.63
C PHE A 176 -0.65 16.93 5.62
N GLN A 177 -0.54 17.79 4.62
CA GLN A 177 0.57 18.77 4.52
C GLN A 177 0.55 19.74 5.70
N SER A 178 -0.62 20.35 6.01
CA SER A 178 -0.77 21.27 7.13
C SER A 178 -0.43 20.59 8.48
N VAL A 179 -0.97 19.40 8.73
CA VAL A 179 -0.67 18.64 9.96
C VAL A 179 0.82 18.32 10.07
N LYS A 180 1.43 17.84 8.99
CA LYS A 180 2.85 17.50 8.96
C LYS A 180 3.72 18.73 9.25
N GLN A 181 3.39 19.88 8.67
CA GLN A 181 4.12 21.14 8.88
C GLN A 181 3.96 21.61 10.33
N VAL A 182 2.73 21.67 10.86
CA VAL A 182 2.48 22.08 12.24
C VAL A 182 3.19 21.19 13.26
N LEU A 183 3.17 19.87 13.06
CA LEU A 183 3.90 18.93 13.93
C LEU A 183 5.42 19.18 13.91
N ARG A 184 5.97 19.58 12.76
CA ARG A 184 7.39 19.96 12.62
C ARG A 184 7.71 21.26 13.34
N ASP A 185 6.90 22.30 13.15
CA ASP A 185 7.10 23.63 13.70
C ASP A 185 7.01 23.61 15.23
N LEU A 186 6.07 22.87 15.77
CA LEU A 186 5.88 22.65 17.21
C LEU A 186 6.84 21.61 17.80
N ARG A 187 7.69 20.99 16.97
CA ARG A 187 8.66 19.96 17.36
C ARG A 187 8.04 18.82 18.18
N VAL A 188 6.83 18.40 17.78
CA VAL A 188 6.16 17.27 18.43
C VAL A 188 6.97 16.01 18.22
N GLU A 189 7.32 15.32 19.31
CA GLU A 189 8.15 14.12 19.26
C GLU A 189 7.36 12.92 18.74
N PRO A 190 7.78 12.28 17.61
CA PRO A 190 7.23 11.01 17.18
C PRO A 190 7.51 9.91 18.19
N TYR A 191 6.55 8.98 18.33
CA TYR A 191 6.75 7.79 19.16
C TYR A 191 7.81 6.86 18.57
N ASN A 192 8.76 6.48 19.42
CA ASN A 192 9.81 5.53 19.09
C ASN A 192 9.46 4.15 19.67
N GLU A 193 9.28 3.15 18.80
CA GLU A 193 8.89 1.78 19.19
C GLU A 193 10.01 1.02 19.93
N ILE A 194 11.28 1.46 19.82
CA ILE A 194 12.42 0.77 20.44
C ILE A 194 12.55 1.13 21.91
N ASN A 195 12.54 2.43 22.23
CA ASN A 195 12.74 2.93 23.60
C ASN A 195 11.44 3.41 24.26
N HIS A 196 10.31 3.31 23.55
CA HIS A 196 8.98 3.70 24.03
C HIS A 196 8.87 5.17 24.48
N SER A 197 9.67 6.07 23.88
CA SER A 197 9.61 7.51 24.10
C SER A 197 8.79 8.21 23.02
N GLY A 198 8.54 9.53 23.21
CA GLY A 198 7.77 10.35 22.28
C GLY A 198 6.26 10.20 22.43
N VAL A 199 5.52 10.99 21.67
CA VAL A 199 4.09 11.21 21.88
C VAL A 199 3.25 10.72 20.71
N ILE A 200 3.51 11.23 19.49
CA ILE A 200 2.63 11.01 18.33
C ILE A 200 2.98 9.73 17.56
N ARG A 201 2.01 8.85 17.39
CA ARG A 201 2.16 7.56 16.68
C ARG A 201 1.67 7.64 15.25
N HIS A 202 0.43 8.11 15.09
CA HIS A 202 -0.24 8.20 13.79
C HIS A 202 -1.13 9.43 13.73
N VAL A 203 -1.40 9.87 12.52
CA VAL A 203 -2.48 10.81 12.22
C VAL A 203 -3.48 10.13 11.31
N VAL A 204 -4.74 10.12 11.70
CA VAL A 204 -5.84 9.62 10.84
C VAL A 204 -6.62 10.80 10.32
N ILE A 205 -6.80 10.86 9.00
CA ILE A 205 -7.57 11.91 8.34
C ILE A 205 -8.71 11.26 7.57
N ARG A 206 -9.92 11.77 7.75
CA ARG A 206 -11.12 11.36 7.00
C ARG A 206 -11.80 12.56 6.38
N VAL A 207 -12.37 12.35 5.20
CA VAL A 207 -13.17 13.34 4.48
C VAL A 207 -14.48 12.70 4.06
N SER A 208 -15.58 13.43 4.24
CA SER A 208 -16.87 13.08 3.66
C SER A 208 -16.92 13.54 2.20
N PHE A 209 -17.28 12.66 1.27
CA PHE A 209 -17.51 13.05 -0.13
C PHE A 209 -18.77 13.90 -0.31
N CYS A 210 -19.75 13.78 0.60
CA CYS A 210 -21.03 14.46 0.48
C CYS A 210 -20.93 15.96 0.78
N ASN A 211 -20.27 16.32 1.89
CA ASN A 211 -20.23 17.70 2.40
C ASN A 211 -18.80 18.20 2.66
N HIS A 212 -17.78 17.43 2.25
CA HIS A 212 -16.37 17.73 2.45
C HIS A 212 -15.95 17.95 3.92
N ALA A 213 -16.76 17.48 4.87
CA ALA A 213 -16.43 17.56 6.29
C ALA A 213 -15.14 16.76 6.56
N LEU A 214 -14.22 17.40 7.30
CA LEU A 214 -12.89 16.89 7.60
C LEU A 214 -12.82 16.44 9.07
N MET A 215 -12.34 15.23 9.31
CA MET A 215 -12.03 14.70 10.64
C MET A 215 -10.55 14.40 10.74
N ILE A 216 -9.90 14.88 11.79
CA ILE A 216 -8.50 14.60 12.08
C ILE A 216 -8.40 13.92 13.45
N VAL A 217 -7.67 12.81 13.52
CA VAL A 217 -7.42 12.08 14.78
C VAL A 217 -5.92 11.97 15.00
N PHE A 218 -5.42 12.52 16.09
CA PHE A 218 -4.06 12.34 16.55
C PHE A 218 -4.00 11.11 17.46
N VAL A 219 -3.28 10.08 17.03
CA VAL A 219 -3.06 8.88 17.84
C VAL A 219 -1.80 9.09 18.67
N THR A 220 -1.96 9.27 19.97
CA THR A 220 -0.88 9.54 20.90
C THR A 220 -0.63 8.35 21.83
N ARG A 221 0.57 8.23 22.36
CA ARG A 221 0.92 7.22 23.36
C ARG A 221 0.33 7.55 24.74
N THR A 222 0.32 8.82 25.09
CA THR A 222 -0.10 9.34 26.39
C THR A 222 -1.22 10.35 26.24
N ASP A 223 -1.93 10.63 27.34
CA ASP A 223 -2.93 11.71 27.40
C ASP A 223 -2.27 13.08 27.27
N ASP A 224 -1.09 13.24 27.83
CA ASP A 224 -0.28 14.46 27.68
C ASP A 224 0.15 14.61 26.22
N PHE A 225 -0.40 15.64 25.55
CA PHE A 225 -0.06 16.01 24.19
C PHE A 225 0.45 17.45 24.18
N PRO A 226 1.77 17.64 24.21
CA PRO A 226 2.39 18.96 24.21
C PRO A 226 1.92 19.82 23.04
N HIS A 227 1.71 21.12 23.27
CA HIS A 227 1.28 22.09 22.26
C HIS A 227 -0.09 21.80 21.63
N ARG A 228 -0.97 21.00 22.28
CA ARG A 228 -2.27 20.61 21.73
C ARG A 228 -3.11 21.81 21.27
N ASP A 229 -3.25 22.82 22.10
CA ASP A 229 -4.11 23.97 21.83
C ASP A 229 -3.52 24.88 20.74
N GLU A 230 -2.20 25.01 20.68
CA GLU A 230 -1.48 25.72 19.64
C GLU A 230 -1.61 24.99 18.30
N LEU A 231 -1.47 23.67 18.31
CA LEU A 231 -1.66 22.81 17.13
C LEU A 231 -3.07 22.97 16.56
N ILE A 232 -4.12 22.92 17.37
CA ILE A 232 -5.50 23.14 16.95
C ILE A 232 -5.65 24.53 16.33
N THR A 233 -5.12 25.57 17.01
CA THR A 233 -5.17 26.95 16.52
C THR A 233 -4.50 27.12 15.17
N CYS A 234 -3.36 26.51 14.93
CA CYS A 234 -2.67 26.55 13.64
C CYS A 234 -3.47 25.84 12.55
N LEU A 235 -3.99 24.65 12.84
CA LEU A 235 -4.76 23.86 11.86
C LEU A 235 -6.06 24.57 11.45
N THR A 236 -6.78 25.20 12.38
CA THR A 236 -8.03 25.91 12.08
C THR A 236 -7.83 27.16 11.21
N LYS A 237 -6.64 27.74 11.20
CA LYS A 237 -6.30 28.86 10.30
C LYS A 237 -6.02 28.40 8.86
N GLU A 238 -5.48 27.22 8.67
CA GLU A 238 -5.01 26.74 7.37
C GLU A 238 -6.05 25.87 6.64
N LEU A 239 -6.85 25.17 7.40
CA LEU A 239 -7.83 24.21 6.85
C LEU A 239 -9.22 24.83 6.82
N PRO A 240 -10.07 24.48 5.81
CA PRO A 240 -11.50 24.68 5.95
C PRO A 240 -11.94 23.99 7.24
N GLU A 241 -12.76 24.65 8.05
CA GLU A 241 -13.13 24.22 9.40
C GLU A 241 -13.19 22.70 9.52
N PRO A 242 -12.24 22.05 10.24
CA PRO A 242 -12.34 20.63 10.47
C PRO A 242 -13.60 20.38 11.27
N ALA A 243 -14.49 19.55 10.75
CA ALA A 243 -15.75 19.20 11.43
C ALA A 243 -15.47 18.60 12.82
N SER A 244 -14.29 17.98 13.00
CA SER A 244 -13.87 17.43 14.29
C SER A 244 -12.36 17.14 14.33
N VAL A 245 -11.77 17.37 15.53
CA VAL A 245 -10.40 16.99 15.87
C VAL A 245 -10.45 16.15 17.14
N TYR A 246 -9.80 14.98 17.11
CA TYR A 246 -9.77 14.05 18.23
C TYR A 246 -8.34 13.70 18.61
N GLN A 247 -8.15 13.43 19.89
CA GLN A 247 -7.02 12.69 20.39
C GLN A 247 -7.45 11.26 20.72
N ASN A 248 -6.75 10.27 20.20
CA ASN A 248 -6.92 8.86 20.55
C ASN A 248 -5.69 8.39 21.31
N ILE A 249 -5.87 8.00 22.57
CA ILE A 249 -4.77 7.51 23.41
C ILE A 249 -4.59 6.02 23.15
N ASN A 250 -3.42 5.64 22.62
CA ASN A 250 -3.02 4.25 22.40
C ASN A 250 -1.70 4.00 23.15
N SER A 251 -1.82 3.59 24.39
CA SER A 251 -0.68 3.28 25.28
C SER A 251 -0.11 1.87 25.10
N LYS A 252 -0.76 1.02 24.28
CA LYS A 252 -0.29 -0.36 24.04
C LYS A 252 1.04 -0.35 23.28
N VAL A 253 1.93 -1.23 23.71
CA VAL A 253 3.23 -1.52 23.09
C VAL A 253 3.05 -2.59 22.03
#